data_76942f10a42ef0040aad29469df9df96
#
_entry.id   76942f10a42ef0040aad29469df9df96
#
_cell.length_a   1.000
_cell.length_b   1.000
_cell.length_c   1.000
_cell.angle_alpha   90.00
_cell.angle_beta   90.00
_cell.angle_gamma   90.00
#
_symmetry.space_group_name_H-M   'P 1'
#
loop_
_entity.id
_entity.type
_entity.pdbx_description
1 polymer ?
#
loop_
_entity_poly.entity_id
_entity_poly.type
_entity_poly.pdbx_seq_one_letter_code
_entity_poly.pdbx_strand_id
1 'polypeptide(L)'
;MATSVKPVYSLGGSNLAELGVYVQSATGLFSLPKLKTPQTVDWPDRNGIIVDLEEPRYQPREIVLNCFSKGASTAAALSGLTSVINILNTNGLKTLTVTLGTTSYSYQVYCKDGVDIARKTAGSEKVVIEFSVKLEEPHPVNFVPSDTKKDA
;
A
#
# COMPACT_ATOMS: atom_id res chain seq x y z
N MET A 1 29.00 10.80 0.11
CA MET A 1 27.89 10.92 1.04
C MET A 1 26.63 10.36 0.45
N ALA A 2 26.00 9.49 1.18
CA ALA A 2 24.75 8.91 0.72
C ALA A 2 23.62 9.92 0.82
N THR A 3 22.86 10.05 -0.25
CA THR A 3 21.69 10.92 -0.26
C THR A 3 20.47 10.10 0.11
N SER A 4 19.74 10.60 1.10
CA SER A 4 18.51 9.96 1.50
C SER A 4 17.46 10.21 0.43
N VAL A 5 16.89 9.13 -0.09
CA VAL A 5 15.85 9.22 -1.10
C VAL A 5 14.51 9.02 -0.43
N LYS A 6 13.66 10.01 -0.55
CA LYS A 6 12.32 9.91 0.01
C LYS A 6 11.40 9.30 -1.03
N PRO A 7 10.64 8.28 -0.66
CA PRO A 7 9.65 7.72 -1.57
C PRO A 7 8.58 8.75 -1.92
N VAL A 8 8.13 8.71 -3.15
CA VAL A 8 7.01 9.53 -3.60
C VAL A 8 5.83 8.60 -3.83
N TYR A 9 4.73 8.90 -3.20
CA TYR A 9 3.53 8.08 -3.28
C TYR A 9 2.46 8.80 -4.07
N SER A 10 1.90 8.12 -5.05
CA SER A 10 0.77 8.64 -5.83
C SER A 10 -0.36 7.63 -5.77
N LEU A 11 -1.57 8.12 -5.62
CA LEU A 11 -2.75 7.27 -5.55
C LEU A 11 -3.78 7.80 -6.53
N GLY A 12 -4.20 6.94 -7.46
CA GLY A 12 -5.18 7.33 -8.44
C GLY A 12 -4.72 8.43 -9.37
N GLY A 13 -3.40 8.54 -9.56
CA GLY A 13 -2.83 9.57 -10.42
C GLY A 13 -2.50 10.87 -9.72
N SER A 14 -2.79 10.98 -8.43
CA SER A 14 -2.53 12.18 -7.64
C SER A 14 -1.38 11.96 -6.69
N ASN A 15 -0.43 12.88 -6.67
CA ASN A 15 0.68 12.83 -5.73
C ASN A 15 0.15 13.19 -4.36
N LEU A 16 0.33 12.28 -3.38
CA LEU A 16 -0.22 12.50 -2.05
C LEU A 16 0.37 13.74 -1.38
N ALA A 17 1.64 14.03 -1.62
CA ALA A 17 2.26 15.21 -1.04
C ALA A 17 1.60 16.50 -1.50
N GLU A 18 1.09 16.52 -2.72
CA GLU A 18 0.38 17.69 -3.24
C GLU A 18 -0.98 17.88 -2.57
N LEU A 19 -1.50 16.83 -2.00
CA LEU A 19 -2.75 16.88 -1.25
C LEU A 19 -2.52 17.23 0.23
N GLY A 20 -1.28 17.39 0.62
CA GLY A 20 -0.93 17.64 2.01
C GLY A 20 -0.81 16.39 2.84
N VAL A 21 -0.75 15.24 2.21
CA VAL A 21 -0.68 13.94 2.89
C VAL A 21 0.70 13.35 2.69
N TYR A 22 1.30 12.89 3.78
CA TYR A 22 2.63 12.33 3.76
C TYR A 22 2.60 10.92 4.36
N VAL A 23 3.31 10.01 3.74
CA VAL A 23 3.37 8.63 4.20
C VAL A 23 4.56 8.49 5.14
N GLN A 24 4.28 8.14 6.40
CA GLN A 24 5.35 7.90 7.39
C GLN A 24 5.98 6.55 7.18
N SER A 25 5.15 5.54 6.94
CA SER A 25 5.63 4.19 6.75
C SER A 25 4.63 3.42 5.92
N ALA A 26 5.12 2.40 5.25
CA ALA A 26 4.29 1.53 4.43
C ALA A 26 4.74 0.10 4.66
N THR A 27 3.77 -0.80 4.77
CA THR A 27 4.07 -2.22 4.92
C THR A 27 3.37 -2.98 3.83
N GLY A 28 3.94 -4.11 3.44
CA GLY A 28 3.34 -4.98 2.46
C GLY A 28 3.65 -4.65 1.01
N LEU A 29 4.36 -3.57 0.75
CA LEU A 29 4.62 -3.15 -0.64
C LEU A 29 5.49 -4.15 -1.40
N PHE A 30 6.51 -4.66 -0.74
CA PHE A 30 7.46 -5.56 -1.40
C PHE A 30 7.43 -6.95 -0.81
N SER A 31 6.41 -7.25 -0.02
CA SER A 31 6.29 -8.54 0.63
C SER A 31 5.77 -9.58 -0.34
N LEU A 32 6.22 -10.80 -0.19
CA LEU A 32 5.65 -11.91 -0.92
C LEU A 32 4.29 -12.22 -0.33
N PRO A 33 3.22 -12.22 -1.13
CA PRO A 33 1.91 -12.55 -0.60
C PRO A 33 1.85 -13.98 -0.11
N LYS A 34 0.88 -14.26 0.73
CA LYS A 34 0.68 -15.60 1.25
C LYS A 34 0.30 -16.55 0.12
N LEU A 35 0.88 -17.71 0.14
CA LEU A 35 0.60 -18.72 -0.87
C LEU A 35 -0.81 -19.27 -0.68
N LYS A 36 -1.55 -19.40 -1.76
CA LYS A 36 -2.81 -20.14 -1.71
C LYS A 36 -2.50 -21.59 -1.42
N THR A 37 -3.44 -22.24 -0.76
CA THR A 37 -3.25 -23.65 -0.38
C THR A 37 -2.97 -24.47 -1.63
N PRO A 38 -1.77 -25.04 -1.76
CA PRO A 38 -1.46 -25.88 -2.90
C PRO A 38 -2.10 -27.23 -2.74
N GLN A 39 -2.12 -27.99 -3.81
CA GLN A 39 -2.59 -29.36 -3.74
C GLN A 39 -1.56 -30.19 -3.00
N THR A 40 -2.02 -30.98 -2.04
CA THR A 40 -1.14 -31.78 -1.23
C THR A 40 -1.60 -33.23 -1.19
N VAL A 41 -0.63 -34.13 -1.00
CA VAL A 41 -0.91 -35.55 -0.84
C VAL A 41 -0.23 -36.00 0.45
N ASP A 42 -1.00 -36.64 1.31
CA ASP A 42 -0.50 -37.13 2.61
C ASP A 42 -0.56 -38.66 2.60
N TRP A 43 0.60 -39.27 2.41
CA TRP A 43 0.72 -40.72 2.39
C TRP A 43 1.05 -41.22 3.80
N PRO A 44 0.30 -42.18 4.32
CA PRO A 44 0.54 -42.67 5.69
C PRO A 44 1.91 -43.27 5.90
N ASP A 45 2.53 -43.78 4.86
CA ASP A 45 3.81 -44.46 4.95
C ASP A 45 5.01 -43.51 4.75
N ARG A 46 4.74 -42.21 4.67
CA ARG A 46 5.80 -41.21 4.50
C ARG A 46 5.70 -40.14 5.56
N ASN A 47 6.84 -39.58 5.89
CA ASN A 47 6.87 -38.43 6.78
C ASN A 47 6.47 -37.18 6.02
N GLY A 48 5.61 -36.37 6.63
CA GLY A 48 5.20 -35.09 6.06
C GLY A 48 4.21 -35.25 4.94
N ILE A 49 4.16 -34.28 4.06
CA ILE A 49 3.21 -34.25 2.94
C ILE A 49 3.96 -33.92 1.65
N ILE A 50 3.35 -34.31 0.55
CA ILE A 50 3.84 -33.93 -0.78
C ILE A 50 3.04 -32.72 -1.22
N VAL A 51 3.73 -31.66 -1.62
CA VAL A 51 3.12 -30.39 -1.99
C VAL A 51 3.43 -30.12 -3.47
N ASP A 52 2.39 -29.82 -4.23
CA ASP A 52 2.55 -29.47 -5.65
C ASP A 52 2.76 -27.97 -5.75
N LEU A 53 3.98 -27.58 -6.13
CA LEU A 53 4.37 -26.17 -6.26
C LEU A 53 4.74 -25.80 -7.69
N GLU A 54 4.31 -26.59 -8.67
CA GLU A 54 4.65 -26.30 -10.07
C GLU A 54 4.12 -24.94 -10.52
N GLU A 55 2.89 -24.60 -10.10
CA GLU A 55 2.28 -23.33 -10.46
C GLU A 55 1.76 -22.66 -9.20
N PRO A 56 2.65 -22.08 -8.42
CA PRO A 56 2.21 -21.42 -7.18
C PRO A 56 1.29 -20.24 -7.47
N ARG A 57 0.24 -20.12 -6.68
CA ARG A 57 -0.68 -18.99 -6.75
C ARG A 57 -0.71 -18.32 -5.40
N TYR A 58 -0.94 -17.03 -5.40
CA TYR A 58 -0.83 -16.24 -4.18
C TYR A 58 -2.14 -15.57 -3.85
N GLN A 59 -2.34 -15.36 -2.56
CA GLN A 59 -3.51 -14.65 -2.06
C GLN A 59 -3.33 -13.15 -2.27
N PRO A 60 -4.41 -12.38 -2.17
CA PRO A 60 -4.29 -10.93 -2.27
C PRO A 60 -3.30 -10.39 -1.24
N ARG A 61 -2.63 -9.31 -1.62
CA ARG A 61 -1.66 -8.66 -0.76
C ARG A 61 -2.32 -7.53 -0.01
N GLU A 62 -1.99 -7.41 1.27
CA GLU A 62 -2.45 -6.29 2.07
C GLU A 62 -1.34 -5.26 2.19
N ILE A 63 -1.67 -4.02 1.87
CA ILE A 63 -0.74 -2.90 1.96
C ILE A 63 -1.30 -1.92 2.98
N VAL A 64 -0.48 -1.55 3.96
CA VAL A 64 -0.89 -0.58 4.97
C VAL A 64 0.00 0.64 4.86
N LEU A 65 -0.62 1.79 4.67
CA LEU A 65 0.08 3.07 4.62
C LEU A 65 -0.26 3.85 5.88
N ASN A 66 0.75 4.13 6.67
CA ASN A 66 0.59 4.99 7.84
C ASN A 66 0.93 6.41 7.42
N CYS A 67 -0.07 7.26 7.40
CA CYS A 67 0.04 8.57 6.81
C CYS A 67 -0.28 9.65 7.83
N PHE A 68 0.12 10.87 7.51
CA PHE A 68 -0.36 12.02 8.26
C PHE A 68 -0.66 13.15 7.29
N SER A 69 -1.65 13.95 7.68
CA SER A 69 -2.03 15.15 6.95
C SER A 69 -1.82 16.32 7.87
N LYS A 70 -1.21 17.38 7.35
CA LYS A 70 -0.96 18.57 8.17
C LYS A 70 -1.51 19.80 7.49
N GLY A 71 -1.92 20.76 8.30
CA GLY A 71 -2.43 22.01 7.81
C GLY A 71 -2.39 23.07 8.89
N ALA A 72 -2.68 24.31 8.53
CA ALA A 72 -2.69 25.40 9.49
C ALA A 72 -3.90 25.34 10.42
N SER A 73 -4.92 24.58 10.05
CA SER A 73 -6.12 24.43 10.87
C SER A 73 -6.63 23.00 10.75
N THR A 74 -7.59 22.63 11.60
CA THR A 74 -8.21 21.33 11.53
C THR A 74 -8.86 21.11 10.17
N ALA A 75 -9.51 22.13 9.64
CA ALA A 75 -10.16 22.02 8.34
C ALA A 75 -9.14 21.76 7.23
N ALA A 76 -7.99 22.44 7.28
CA ALA A 76 -6.95 22.25 6.27
C ALA A 76 -6.37 20.83 6.34
N ALA A 77 -6.13 20.33 7.55
CA ALA A 77 -5.61 18.96 7.71
C ALA A 77 -6.62 17.93 7.26
N LEU A 78 -7.90 18.13 7.59
CA LEU A 78 -8.95 17.21 7.15
C LEU A 78 -9.15 17.25 5.64
N SER A 79 -8.83 18.37 5.01
CA SER A 79 -8.95 18.48 3.55
C SER A 79 -8.05 17.45 2.85
N GLY A 80 -6.82 17.26 3.34
CA GLY A 80 -5.94 16.24 2.78
C GLY A 80 -6.51 14.85 2.93
N LEU A 81 -7.00 14.53 4.12
CA LEU A 81 -7.61 13.23 4.38
C LEU A 81 -8.83 13.03 3.50
N THR A 82 -9.67 14.07 3.36
CA THR A 82 -10.87 14.00 2.54
C THR A 82 -10.51 13.75 1.08
N SER A 83 -9.43 14.37 0.60
CA SER A 83 -8.99 14.15 -0.78
C SER A 83 -8.62 12.69 -1.02
N VAL A 84 -7.91 12.08 -0.06
CA VAL A 84 -7.55 10.66 -0.15
C VAL A 84 -8.80 9.79 -0.15
N ILE A 85 -9.74 10.09 0.75
CA ILE A 85 -10.98 9.32 0.83
C ILE A 85 -11.77 9.43 -0.47
N ASN A 86 -11.82 10.62 -1.07
CA ASN A 86 -12.54 10.81 -2.33
C ASN A 86 -11.91 9.98 -3.45
N ILE A 87 -10.59 9.90 -3.48
CA ILE A 87 -9.92 9.06 -4.48
C ILE A 87 -10.30 7.61 -4.27
N LEU A 88 -10.24 7.14 -3.01
CA LEU A 88 -10.55 5.75 -2.71
C LEU A 88 -12.01 5.39 -2.93
N ASN A 89 -12.87 6.38 -2.91
CA ASN A 89 -14.31 6.17 -3.06
C ASN A 89 -14.77 6.14 -4.51
N THR A 90 -13.86 6.30 -5.47
CA THR A 90 -14.24 6.21 -6.88
C THR A 90 -14.34 4.74 -7.28
N ASN A 91 -14.99 4.50 -8.42
CA ASN A 91 -15.21 3.15 -8.89
C ASN A 91 -13.92 2.50 -9.37
N GLY A 92 -13.81 1.20 -9.14
CA GLY A 92 -12.72 0.41 -9.68
C GLY A 92 -11.46 0.45 -8.82
N LEU A 93 -10.45 -0.25 -9.30
CA LEU A 93 -9.16 -0.27 -8.64
C LEU A 93 -8.41 1.03 -8.87
N LYS A 94 -7.62 1.41 -7.88
CA LYS A 94 -6.80 2.62 -7.96
C LYS A 94 -5.36 2.21 -8.16
N THR A 95 -4.62 3.02 -8.88
CA THR A 95 -3.20 2.76 -9.07
C THR A 95 -2.42 3.45 -7.96
N LEU A 96 -1.76 2.65 -7.14
CA LEU A 96 -0.81 3.17 -6.16
C LEU A 96 0.58 3.09 -6.77
N THR A 97 1.22 4.22 -6.92
CA THR A 97 2.57 4.27 -7.48
C THR A 97 3.53 4.73 -6.41
N VAL A 98 4.58 3.95 -6.22
CA VAL A 98 5.65 4.29 -5.27
C VAL A 98 6.90 4.52 -6.08
N THR A 99 7.45 5.71 -5.99
CA THR A 99 8.65 6.08 -6.72
C THR A 99 9.81 6.22 -5.76
N LEU A 100 10.86 5.45 -6.02
CA LEU A 100 12.09 5.46 -5.23
C LEU A 100 13.22 5.89 -6.16
N GLY A 101 13.62 7.16 -6.04
CA GLY A 101 14.62 7.70 -6.94
C GLY A 101 14.09 7.76 -8.36
N THR A 102 14.67 6.97 -9.26
CA THR A 102 14.26 6.92 -10.65
C THR A 102 13.39 5.72 -10.97
N THR A 103 13.11 4.88 -9.98
CA THR A 103 12.37 3.63 -10.18
C THR A 103 10.98 3.76 -9.59
N SER A 104 9.98 3.33 -10.33
CA SER A 104 8.59 3.38 -9.88
C SER A 104 7.98 2.00 -9.88
N TYR A 105 7.15 1.73 -8.88
CA TYR A 105 6.43 0.48 -8.74
C TYR A 105 4.95 0.79 -8.65
N SER A 106 4.15 0.11 -9.43
CA SER A 106 2.71 0.37 -9.50
C SER A 106 1.92 -0.83 -9.00
N TYR A 107 0.86 -0.54 -8.27
CA TYR A 107 -0.01 -1.54 -7.68
C TYR A 107 -1.46 -1.16 -7.96
N GLN A 108 -2.28 -2.15 -8.29
CA GLN A 108 -3.72 -1.93 -8.43
C GLN A 108 -4.38 -2.32 -7.13
N VAL A 109 -4.93 -1.35 -6.43
CA VAL A 109 -5.39 -1.55 -5.06
C VAL A 109 -6.78 -0.96 -4.86
N TYR A 110 -7.42 -1.38 -3.77
CA TYR A 110 -8.64 -0.76 -3.31
C TYR A 110 -8.64 -0.74 -1.79
N CYS A 111 -9.44 0.15 -1.23
CA CYS A 111 -9.54 0.27 0.22
C CYS A 111 -10.57 -0.71 0.73
N LYS A 112 -10.12 -1.70 1.47
CA LYS A 112 -10.98 -2.77 1.96
C LYS A 112 -11.63 -2.45 3.30
N ASP A 113 -10.82 -1.91 4.21
CA ASP A 113 -11.25 -1.75 5.61
C ASP A 113 -11.53 -0.31 6.01
N GLY A 114 -11.54 0.60 5.05
CA GLY A 114 -11.78 1.99 5.37
C GLY A 114 -10.54 2.72 5.86
N VAL A 115 -10.73 3.95 6.24
CA VAL A 115 -9.65 4.82 6.70
C VAL A 115 -10.00 5.31 8.09
N ASP A 116 -9.12 5.05 9.06
CA ASP A 116 -9.35 5.46 10.43
C ASP A 116 -8.35 6.52 10.85
N ILE A 117 -8.83 7.51 11.59
CA ILE A 117 -7.96 8.51 12.19
C ILE A 117 -7.35 7.89 13.43
N ALA A 118 -6.02 7.79 13.44
CA ALA A 118 -5.32 7.21 14.57
C ALA A 118 -5.09 8.24 15.67
N ARG A 119 -4.73 9.46 15.27
CA ARG A 119 -4.42 10.49 16.24
C ARG A 119 -4.50 11.87 15.59
N LYS A 120 -4.93 12.83 16.39
CA LYS A 120 -4.94 14.24 15.98
C LYS A 120 -4.09 15.04 16.98
N THR A 121 -3.12 15.77 16.46
CA THR A 121 -2.29 16.64 17.28
C THR A 121 -2.45 18.06 16.80
N ALA A 122 -2.83 18.95 17.70
CA ALA A 122 -3.01 20.35 17.36
C ALA A 122 -1.99 21.19 18.13
N GLY A 123 -1.17 21.94 17.39
CA GLY A 123 -0.26 22.89 17.96
C GLY A 123 -0.76 24.31 17.72
N SER A 124 0.07 25.28 18.05
CA SER A 124 -0.32 26.68 17.89
C SER A 124 -0.41 27.11 16.43
N GLU A 125 0.37 26.46 15.55
CA GLU A 125 0.42 26.85 14.15
C GLU A 125 0.16 25.72 13.19
N LYS A 126 0.00 24.49 13.70
CA LYS A 126 -0.19 23.31 12.86
C LYS A 126 -1.14 22.34 13.49
N VAL A 127 -1.89 21.69 12.63
CA VAL A 127 -2.69 20.54 13.03
C VAL A 127 -2.22 19.37 12.21
N VAL A 128 -1.92 18.26 12.89
CA VAL A 128 -1.47 17.03 12.25
C VAL A 128 -2.49 15.93 12.57
N ILE A 129 -2.97 15.28 11.56
CA ILE A 129 -3.89 14.15 11.71
C ILE A 129 -3.20 12.92 11.17
N GLU A 130 -2.99 11.94 12.04
CA GLU A 130 -2.38 10.67 11.66
C GLU A 130 -3.48 9.67 11.37
N PHE A 131 -3.34 8.96 10.28
CA PHE A 131 -4.34 7.97 9.89
C PHE A 131 -3.66 6.83 9.16
N SER A 132 -4.35 5.71 9.08
CA SER A 132 -3.87 4.53 8.39
C SER A 132 -4.82 4.17 7.27
N VAL A 133 -4.26 3.83 6.13
CA VAL A 133 -5.04 3.39 4.97
C VAL A 133 -4.66 1.94 4.72
N LYS A 134 -5.65 1.07 4.76
CA LYS A 134 -5.43 -0.35 4.48
C LYS A 134 -5.94 -0.64 3.09
N LEU A 135 -5.04 -1.06 2.24
CA LEU A 135 -5.34 -1.34 0.85
C LEU A 135 -5.12 -2.82 0.58
N GLU A 136 -5.87 -3.33 -0.37
CA GLU A 136 -5.68 -4.70 -0.80
C GLU A 136 -5.38 -4.73 -2.29
N GLU A 137 -4.33 -5.45 -2.66
CA GLU A 137 -4.00 -5.70 -4.05
C GLU A 137 -4.57 -7.08 -4.40
N PRO A 138 -5.70 -7.14 -5.09
CA PRO A 138 -6.35 -8.44 -5.34
C PRO A 138 -5.56 -9.34 -6.26
N HIS A 139 -4.77 -8.76 -7.15
CA HIS A 139 -3.95 -9.54 -8.08
C HIS A 139 -2.50 -9.11 -7.93
N PRO A 140 -1.79 -9.67 -6.94
CA PRO A 140 -0.41 -9.24 -6.70
C PRO A 140 0.49 -9.60 -7.87
N VAL A 141 1.27 -8.64 -8.32
CA VAL A 141 2.15 -8.82 -9.47
C VAL A 141 3.61 -8.48 -9.19
N ASN A 142 3.86 -7.64 -8.18
CA ASN A 142 5.23 -7.25 -7.85
C ASN A 142 5.60 -7.83 -6.50
N PHE A 143 6.26 -8.99 -6.50
CA PHE A 143 6.65 -9.65 -5.26
C PHE A 143 7.98 -9.15 -4.73
N VAL A 144 8.86 -8.75 -5.64
CA VAL A 144 10.19 -8.28 -5.28
C VAL A 144 10.38 -6.95 -6.00
N PRO A 145 11.01 -5.96 -5.36
CA PRO A 145 11.26 -4.69 -6.03
C PRO A 145 11.97 -4.91 -7.35
N SER A 146 11.41 -4.37 -8.42
CA SER A 146 11.96 -4.53 -9.74
C SER A 146 11.55 -3.34 -10.58
N ASP A 147 12.51 -2.78 -11.29
CA ASP A 147 12.21 -1.72 -12.22
C ASP A 147 11.84 -2.25 -13.59
N THR A 148 11.89 -3.57 -13.76
CA THR A 148 11.59 -4.19 -15.03
C THR A 148 10.12 -4.56 -15.06
N LYS A 149 9.39 -3.98 -15.97
CA LYS A 149 8.01 -4.38 -16.16
C LYS A 149 7.99 -5.71 -16.86
N LYS A 150 7.33 -6.66 -16.23
CA LYS A 150 7.16 -7.94 -16.88
C LYS A 150 5.98 -7.82 -17.82
N ASP A 151 6.27 -7.94 -19.04
CA ASP A 151 5.20 -8.03 -20.02
C ASP A 151 4.79 -9.46 -20.10
N ALA A 152 3.74 -9.70 -19.50
CA ALA A 152 3.29 -11.08 -19.34
C ALA A 152 3.28 -11.85 -20.63
#